data_58a1bf193fc069daa1be80975b6331a9
#
_entry.id   58a1bf193fc069daa1be80975b6331a9
#
_cell.length_a   1.000
_cell.length_b   1.000
_cell.length_c   1.000
_cell.angle_alpha   90.00
_cell.angle_beta   90.00
_cell.angle_gamma   90.00
#
_symmetry.space_group_name_H-M   'P 1'
#
loop_
_entity.id
_entity.type
_entity.pdbx_description
1 polymer ?
#
loop_
_entity_poly.entity_id
_entity_poly.type
_entity_poly.pdbx_seq_one_letter_code
_entity_poly.pdbx_strand_id
1 'polypeptide(L)'
;MSNTKAEKMAGLAMEILSDEAMLVVKPIAPLEVLESSADERDLRSVEGFTAQSRRAERLAWRGVLREIAPDAEVEYTPSGAPQLKNSHYTYISVSHCRDAVAVALSCEVCGVDIERLDRNFSRIISRFMSDQERRLCNEKWWLAAVWCAKETLYKMAGRGGIDFLRDTIITGVDTSAKRIECRSVGGKPVTLRYAMPDEEHIICYKL
;
A
#
# COMPACT_ATOMS: atom_id res chain seq x y z
N MET A 1 -30.73 -15.22 -14.70
CA MET A 1 -30.54 -15.14 -13.23
C MET A 1 -29.37 -16.03 -12.88
N SER A 2 -28.17 -15.49 -12.93
CA SER A 2 -26.94 -16.22 -12.58
C SER A 2 -26.44 -15.66 -11.25
N ASN A 3 -26.60 -16.45 -10.22
CA ASN A 3 -26.21 -16.14 -8.84
C ASN A 3 -24.75 -16.56 -8.70
N THR A 4 -23.81 -15.65 -8.99
CA THR A 4 -22.40 -15.90 -8.72
C THR A 4 -22.20 -15.74 -7.21
N LYS A 5 -22.28 -16.86 -6.49
CA LYS A 5 -21.82 -16.96 -5.12
C LYS A 5 -20.33 -16.61 -5.11
N ALA A 6 -19.99 -15.46 -4.54
CA ALA A 6 -18.62 -15.20 -4.13
C ALA A 6 -18.24 -16.27 -3.11
N GLU A 7 -17.37 -17.18 -3.48
CA GLU A 7 -16.74 -18.08 -2.53
C GLU A 7 -15.94 -17.21 -1.54
N LYS A 8 -16.30 -17.33 -0.27
CA LYS A 8 -15.61 -16.70 0.84
C LYS A 8 -14.26 -17.41 0.95
N MET A 9 -13.27 -16.94 0.18
CA MET A 9 -11.90 -17.36 0.40
C MET A 9 -11.47 -16.83 1.76
N ALA A 10 -11.02 -17.70 2.63
CA ALA A 10 -10.39 -17.35 3.90
C ALA A 10 -9.07 -16.64 3.56
N GLY A 11 -9.06 -15.33 3.65
CA GLY A 11 -7.85 -14.54 3.40
C GLY A 11 -8.14 -13.16 2.82
N LEU A 12 -7.25 -12.26 3.13
CA LEU A 12 -7.15 -10.90 2.66
C LEU A 12 -7.24 -10.84 1.12
N ALA A 13 -8.31 -10.27 0.59
CA ALA A 13 -8.43 -9.98 -0.83
C ALA A 13 -9.24 -8.70 -1.03
N MET A 14 -8.67 -7.74 -1.75
CA MET A 14 -9.35 -6.52 -2.16
C MET A 14 -8.88 -6.13 -3.56
N GLU A 15 -9.82 -5.83 -4.45
CA GLU A 15 -9.52 -5.40 -5.80
C GLU A 15 -10.38 -4.19 -6.18
N ILE A 16 -9.73 -3.17 -6.74
CA ILE A 16 -10.36 -2.04 -7.44
C ILE A 16 -9.73 -2.02 -8.83
N LEU A 17 -10.53 -2.24 -9.85
CA LEU A 17 -10.07 -2.37 -11.23
C LEU A 17 -10.79 -1.37 -12.12
N SER A 18 -10.04 -0.53 -12.82
CA SER A 18 -10.51 0.36 -13.88
C SER A 18 -9.42 0.58 -14.91
N ASP A 19 -9.77 1.17 -16.04
CA ASP A 19 -8.79 1.52 -17.08
C ASP A 19 -7.80 2.60 -16.64
N GLU A 20 -8.17 3.43 -15.67
CA GLU A 20 -7.33 4.54 -15.19
C GLU A 20 -6.50 4.18 -13.95
N ALA A 21 -6.97 3.24 -13.13
CA ALA A 21 -6.31 2.85 -11.90
C ALA A 21 -6.68 1.43 -11.44
N MET A 22 -5.73 0.76 -10.82
CA MET A 22 -5.91 -0.55 -10.17
C MET A 22 -5.35 -0.54 -8.77
N LEU A 23 -6.00 -1.25 -7.87
CA LEU A 23 -5.49 -1.60 -6.55
C LEU A 23 -5.80 -3.05 -6.27
N VAL A 24 -4.77 -3.82 -6.00
CA VAL A 24 -4.89 -5.23 -5.65
C VAL A 24 -4.17 -5.50 -4.33
N VAL A 25 -4.86 -6.16 -3.42
CA VAL A 25 -4.33 -6.63 -2.14
C VAL A 25 -4.42 -8.14 -2.11
N LYS A 26 -3.30 -8.80 -1.79
CA LYS A 26 -3.23 -10.27 -1.68
C LYS A 26 -2.41 -10.71 -0.47
N PRO A 27 -2.70 -11.91 0.08
CA PRO A 27 -1.82 -12.51 1.08
C PRO A 27 -0.46 -12.87 0.46
N ILE A 28 0.60 -12.84 1.28
CA ILE A 28 1.91 -13.35 0.90
C ILE A 28 1.90 -14.88 1.01
N ALA A 29 2.01 -15.56 -0.11
CA ALA A 29 2.12 -17.01 -0.14
C ALA A 29 3.47 -17.49 0.42
N PRO A 30 3.61 -18.77 0.79
CA PRO A 30 4.90 -19.37 1.15
C PRO A 30 5.97 -19.14 0.06
N LEU A 31 7.22 -18.93 0.47
CA LEU A 31 8.31 -18.56 -0.44
C LEU A 31 8.48 -19.56 -1.58
N GLU A 32 8.37 -20.85 -1.30
CA GLU A 32 8.50 -21.92 -2.30
C GLU A 32 7.43 -21.82 -3.41
N VAL A 33 6.21 -21.41 -3.04
CA VAL A 33 5.12 -21.18 -4.00
C VAL A 33 5.40 -19.95 -4.86
N LEU A 34 5.88 -18.87 -4.23
CA LEU A 34 6.22 -17.63 -4.94
C LEU A 34 7.40 -17.85 -5.90
N GLU A 35 8.44 -18.58 -5.48
CA GLU A 35 9.60 -18.88 -6.33
C GLU A 35 9.22 -19.79 -7.51
N SER A 36 8.35 -20.78 -7.29
CA SER A 36 7.90 -21.70 -8.35
C SER A 36 7.02 -21.02 -9.40
N SER A 37 6.32 -19.93 -9.05
CA SER A 37 5.46 -19.16 -9.93
C SER A 37 6.12 -17.93 -10.55
N ALA A 38 7.32 -17.57 -10.09
CA ALA A 38 8.07 -16.40 -10.53
C ALA A 38 8.70 -16.63 -11.92
N ASP A 39 8.76 -15.59 -12.73
CA ASP A 39 9.57 -15.59 -13.96
C ASP A 39 11.05 -15.27 -13.66
N GLU A 40 11.91 -15.35 -14.67
CA GLU A 40 13.33 -15.06 -14.52
C GLU A 40 13.61 -13.61 -14.08
N ARG A 41 12.79 -12.64 -14.50
CA ARG A 41 12.95 -11.23 -14.10
C ARG A 41 12.67 -11.07 -12.62
N ASP A 42 11.64 -11.75 -12.12
CA ASP A 42 11.27 -11.73 -10.71
C ASP A 42 12.35 -12.40 -9.85
N LEU A 43 12.84 -13.56 -10.27
CA LEU A 43 13.92 -14.28 -9.56
C LEU A 43 15.22 -13.45 -9.51
N ARG A 44 15.63 -12.82 -10.63
CA ARG A 44 16.77 -11.90 -10.63
C ARG A 44 16.61 -10.72 -9.68
N SER A 45 15.38 -10.22 -9.50
CA SER A 45 15.12 -9.08 -8.60
C SER A 45 15.37 -9.38 -7.13
N VAL A 46 15.53 -10.64 -6.75
CA VAL A 46 15.74 -11.09 -5.36
C VAL A 46 17.08 -11.79 -5.12
N GLU A 47 17.94 -11.92 -6.13
CA GLU A 47 19.24 -12.62 -6.01
C GLU A 47 20.14 -12.09 -4.86
N GLY A 48 20.11 -10.78 -4.61
CA GLY A 48 20.89 -10.16 -3.53
C GLY A 48 20.22 -10.20 -2.15
N PHE A 49 19.01 -10.77 -2.02
CA PHE A 49 18.27 -10.77 -0.76
C PHE A 49 18.60 -11.99 0.08
N THR A 50 19.20 -11.79 1.25
CA THR A 50 19.51 -12.86 2.21
C THR A 50 18.31 -13.20 3.12
N ALA A 51 17.45 -12.23 3.42
CA ALA A 51 16.28 -12.44 4.25
C ALA A 51 15.13 -13.05 3.44
N GLN A 52 14.65 -14.23 3.84
CA GLN A 52 13.55 -14.94 3.18
C GLN A 52 12.26 -14.12 3.14
N SER A 53 11.94 -13.37 4.22
CA SER A 53 10.77 -12.49 4.24
C SER A 53 10.83 -11.44 3.15
N ARG A 54 11.98 -10.78 2.96
CA ARG A 54 12.16 -9.78 1.90
C ARG A 54 12.07 -10.37 0.50
N ARG A 55 12.55 -11.62 0.31
CA ARG A 55 12.36 -12.35 -0.94
C ARG A 55 10.88 -12.59 -1.21
N ALA A 56 10.15 -13.12 -0.19
CA ALA A 56 8.72 -13.38 -0.31
C ALA A 56 7.92 -12.11 -0.60
N GLU A 57 8.15 -11.02 0.14
CA GLU A 57 7.52 -9.72 -0.08
C GLU A 57 7.74 -9.22 -1.52
N ARG A 58 8.98 -9.28 -2.02
CA ARG A 58 9.33 -8.85 -3.37
C ARG A 58 8.66 -9.70 -4.44
N LEU A 59 8.71 -11.01 -4.32
CA LEU A 59 8.10 -11.93 -5.29
C LEU A 59 6.58 -11.83 -5.25
N ALA A 60 5.97 -11.65 -4.08
CA ALA A 60 4.52 -11.52 -3.95
C ALA A 60 3.98 -10.31 -4.71
N TRP A 61 4.52 -9.10 -4.50
CA TRP A 61 4.01 -7.92 -5.22
C TRP A 61 4.36 -7.94 -6.72
N ARG A 62 5.49 -8.53 -7.10
CA ARG A 62 5.84 -8.69 -8.53
C ARG A 62 4.91 -9.69 -9.21
N GLY A 63 4.53 -10.76 -8.51
CA GLY A 63 3.50 -11.68 -8.97
C GLY A 63 2.15 -10.99 -9.23
N VAL A 64 1.72 -10.14 -8.29
CA VAL A 64 0.51 -9.30 -8.48
C VAL A 64 0.67 -8.38 -9.70
N LEU A 65 1.81 -7.68 -9.83
CA LEU A 65 2.05 -6.80 -10.96
C LEU A 65 1.97 -7.56 -12.29
N ARG A 66 2.56 -8.75 -12.39
CA ARG A 66 2.52 -9.58 -13.60
C ARG A 66 1.11 -10.02 -13.99
N GLU A 67 0.23 -10.23 -13.00
CA GLU A 67 -1.17 -10.57 -13.26
C GLU A 67 -1.96 -9.39 -13.83
N ILE A 68 -1.74 -8.17 -13.30
CA ILE A 68 -2.56 -7.00 -13.65
C ILE A 68 -1.95 -6.12 -14.74
N ALA A 69 -0.65 -6.25 -15.00
CA ALA A 69 0.08 -5.52 -16.04
C ALA A 69 1.26 -6.37 -16.55
N PRO A 70 1.00 -7.44 -17.33
CA PRO A 70 2.01 -8.44 -17.69
C PRO A 70 3.20 -7.89 -18.50
N ASP A 71 2.96 -6.84 -19.29
CA ASP A 71 3.98 -6.19 -20.12
C ASP A 71 4.80 -5.15 -19.36
N ALA A 72 4.36 -4.77 -18.14
CA ALA A 72 5.01 -3.73 -17.36
C ALA A 72 6.40 -4.15 -16.87
N GLU A 73 7.35 -3.26 -17.02
CA GLU A 73 8.70 -3.38 -16.47
C GLU A 73 8.87 -2.40 -15.30
N VAL A 74 9.58 -2.85 -14.26
CA VAL A 74 9.85 -2.02 -13.07
C VAL A 74 11.28 -1.54 -13.12
N GLU A 75 11.43 -0.23 -13.12
CA GLU A 75 12.70 0.45 -12.85
C GLU A 75 12.64 1.17 -11.49
N TYR A 76 13.79 1.59 -10.99
CA TYR A 76 13.87 2.31 -9.73
C TYR A 76 14.50 3.68 -9.94
N THR A 77 13.88 4.70 -9.36
CA THR A 77 14.47 6.03 -9.29
C THR A 77 15.76 6.02 -8.47
N PRO A 78 16.60 7.06 -8.56
CA PRO A 78 17.75 7.22 -7.65
C PRO A 78 17.36 7.24 -6.16
N SER A 79 16.12 7.60 -5.82
CA SER A 79 15.57 7.53 -4.45
C SER A 79 15.06 6.15 -4.06
N GLY A 80 15.09 5.16 -4.98
CA GLY A 80 14.63 3.79 -4.75
C GLY A 80 13.13 3.58 -4.93
N ALA A 81 12.38 4.59 -5.40
CA ALA A 81 10.96 4.44 -5.71
C ALA A 81 10.77 3.65 -7.02
N PRO A 82 9.82 2.69 -7.08
CA PRO A 82 9.53 1.96 -8.30
C PRO A 82 8.84 2.87 -9.33
N GLN A 83 9.16 2.66 -10.59
CA GLN A 83 8.53 3.28 -11.75
C GLN A 83 8.20 2.22 -12.79
N LEU A 84 7.18 2.47 -13.60
CA LEU A 84 6.77 1.56 -14.66
C LEU A 84 7.31 2.02 -16.01
N LYS A 85 7.72 1.02 -16.82
CA LYS A 85 7.89 1.12 -18.28
C LYS A 85 7.01 0.10 -18.96
N ASN A 86 6.76 0.31 -20.25
CA ASN A 86 5.96 -0.57 -21.09
C ASN A 86 4.59 -0.87 -20.47
N SER A 87 3.98 0.13 -19.84
CA SER A 87 2.71 0.03 -19.15
C SER A 87 1.77 1.17 -19.57
N HIS A 88 0.47 0.87 -19.61
CA HIS A 88 -0.57 1.89 -19.71
C HIS A 88 -0.56 2.84 -18.50
N TYR A 89 -0.23 2.32 -17.31
CA TYR A 89 -0.15 3.10 -16.08
C TYR A 89 1.21 3.77 -15.94
N THR A 90 1.19 5.04 -15.52
CA THR A 90 2.40 5.83 -15.29
C THR A 90 3.00 5.61 -13.90
N TYR A 91 2.15 5.41 -12.91
CA TYR A 91 2.54 5.35 -11.50
C TYR A 91 2.28 3.98 -10.91
N ILE A 92 3.19 3.57 -10.04
CA ILE A 92 3.06 2.39 -9.20
C ILE A 92 3.37 2.75 -7.75
N SER A 93 2.57 2.24 -6.83
CA SER A 93 2.85 2.26 -5.40
C SER A 93 2.70 0.86 -4.83
N VAL A 94 3.66 0.45 -4.01
CA VAL A 94 3.69 -0.89 -3.41
C VAL A 94 3.81 -0.77 -1.90
N SER A 95 3.06 -1.58 -1.19
CA SER A 95 3.20 -1.77 0.24
C SER A 95 3.11 -3.24 0.63
N HIS A 96 3.64 -3.56 1.78
CA HIS A 96 3.52 -4.88 2.38
C HIS A 96 3.57 -4.78 3.90
N CYS A 97 2.90 -5.68 4.56
CA CYS A 97 3.07 -6.00 5.97
C CYS A 97 3.57 -7.45 6.11
N ARG A 98 3.50 -8.02 7.30
CA ARG A 98 4.03 -9.36 7.57
C ARG A 98 3.47 -10.46 6.64
N ASP A 99 2.21 -10.35 6.25
CA ASP A 99 1.41 -11.41 5.62
C ASP A 99 0.60 -10.95 4.41
N ALA A 100 0.73 -9.67 4.01
CA ALA A 100 0.01 -9.10 2.89
C ALA A 100 0.85 -8.16 2.05
N VAL A 101 0.51 -8.08 0.75
CA VAL A 101 1.02 -7.06 -0.18
C VAL A 101 -0.14 -6.27 -0.78
N ALA A 102 0.12 -5.00 -1.09
CA ALA A 102 -0.77 -4.12 -1.82
C ALA A 102 0.00 -3.50 -3.00
N VAL A 103 -0.60 -3.54 -4.18
CA VAL A 103 -0.06 -2.94 -5.41
C VAL A 103 -1.11 -2.01 -5.98
N ALA A 104 -0.77 -0.73 -6.13
CA ALA A 104 -1.57 0.27 -6.81
C ALA A 104 -0.88 0.71 -8.09
N LEU A 105 -1.63 0.76 -9.19
CA LEU A 105 -1.24 1.31 -10.48
C LEU A 105 -2.19 2.44 -10.83
N SER A 106 -1.70 3.52 -11.44
CA SER A 106 -2.55 4.63 -11.87
C SER A 106 -1.92 5.43 -12.99
N CYS A 107 -2.76 6.08 -13.81
CA CYS A 107 -2.35 7.10 -14.77
C CYS A 107 -1.99 8.41 -14.08
N GLU A 108 -2.42 8.63 -12.83
CA GLU A 108 -2.08 9.79 -11.99
C GLU A 108 -1.26 9.37 -10.77
N VAL A 109 -0.71 10.37 -10.06
CA VAL A 109 0.07 10.12 -8.83
C VAL A 109 -0.78 9.34 -7.83
N CYS A 110 -0.35 8.13 -7.53
CA CYS A 110 -1.01 7.23 -6.59
C CYS A 110 -0.13 6.90 -5.38
N GLY A 111 -0.77 6.36 -4.36
CA GLY A 111 -0.10 5.85 -3.18
C GLY A 111 -0.94 4.80 -2.49
N VAL A 112 -0.27 3.82 -1.91
CA VAL A 112 -0.90 2.79 -1.09
C VAL A 112 0.00 2.41 0.08
N ASP A 113 -0.62 2.20 1.23
CA ASP A 113 0.02 1.56 2.37
C ASP A 113 -0.95 0.57 3.02
N ILE A 114 -0.42 -0.55 3.52
CA ILE A 114 -1.16 -1.59 4.23
C ILE A 114 -0.45 -1.94 5.52
N GLU A 115 -1.21 -2.00 6.61
CA GLU A 115 -0.70 -2.31 7.93
C GLU A 115 -1.59 -3.28 8.68
N ARG A 116 -0.97 -4.03 9.58
CA ARG A 116 -1.73 -4.82 10.54
C ARG A 116 -2.21 -3.97 11.70
N LEU A 117 -3.44 -4.22 12.15
CA LEU A 117 -4.04 -3.53 13.29
C LEU A 117 -3.36 -3.88 14.62
N ASP A 118 -2.69 -5.05 14.70
CA ASP A 118 -1.96 -5.51 15.90
C ASP A 118 -0.51 -4.99 15.97
N ARG A 119 -0.06 -4.19 14.98
CA ARG A 119 1.28 -3.61 14.99
C ARG A 119 1.48 -2.67 16.18
N ASN A 120 2.58 -2.87 16.91
CA ASN A 120 2.93 -2.03 18.04
C ASN A 120 3.67 -0.76 17.59
N PHE A 121 2.99 0.37 17.65
CA PHE A 121 3.53 1.69 17.31
C PHE A 121 4.09 2.46 18.52
N SER A 122 4.04 1.92 19.75
CA SER A 122 4.34 2.66 20.98
C SER A 122 5.70 3.36 20.98
N ARG A 123 6.71 2.77 20.32
CA ARG A 123 8.08 3.32 20.25
C ARG A 123 8.25 4.45 19.24
N ILE A 124 7.34 4.59 18.30
CA ILE A 124 7.48 5.53 17.18
C ILE A 124 6.33 6.54 17.07
N ILE A 125 5.28 6.39 17.88
CA ILE A 125 4.07 7.22 17.80
C ILE A 125 4.37 8.72 17.83
N SER A 126 5.29 9.16 18.70
CA SER A 126 5.70 10.56 18.80
C SER A 126 6.42 11.11 17.57
N ARG A 127 6.81 10.24 16.63
CA ARG A 127 7.49 10.65 15.40
C ARG A 127 6.53 10.86 14.22
N PHE A 128 5.28 10.41 14.34
CA PHE A 128 4.34 10.49 13.23
C PHE A 128 2.94 10.99 13.60
N MET A 129 2.55 11.03 14.87
CA MET A 129 1.20 11.39 15.27
C MET A 129 1.22 12.51 16.29
N SER A 130 0.59 13.64 15.94
CA SER A 130 0.38 14.76 16.84
C SER A 130 -0.80 14.54 17.80
N ASP A 131 -0.88 15.33 18.88
CA ASP A 131 -2.03 15.31 19.79
C ASP A 131 -3.34 15.74 19.11
N GLN A 132 -3.27 16.61 18.09
CA GLN A 132 -4.45 17.01 17.32
C GLN A 132 -4.98 15.83 16.51
N GLU A 133 -4.11 15.13 15.79
CA GLU A 133 -4.48 13.94 15.00
C GLU A 133 -5.01 12.81 15.88
N ARG A 134 -4.46 12.65 17.08
CA ARG A 134 -4.94 11.66 18.05
C ARG A 134 -6.39 11.88 18.46
N ARG A 135 -6.82 13.15 18.58
CA ARG A 135 -8.19 13.52 18.98
C ARG A 135 -9.23 13.43 17.87
N LEU A 136 -8.83 13.22 16.63
CA LEU A 136 -9.78 13.14 15.50
C LEU A 136 -10.65 11.89 15.53
N CYS A 137 -10.16 10.80 16.13
CA CYS A 137 -10.90 9.54 16.18
C CYS A 137 -10.47 8.71 17.40
N ASN A 138 -11.46 8.07 18.06
CA ASN A 138 -11.24 7.24 19.26
C ASN A 138 -11.23 5.72 18.96
N GLU A 139 -11.33 5.34 17.69
CA GLU A 139 -11.35 3.95 17.27
C GLU A 139 -9.99 3.27 17.49
N LYS A 140 -9.99 2.00 17.85
CA LYS A 140 -8.75 1.23 18.11
C LYS A 140 -7.82 1.16 16.90
N TRP A 141 -8.40 1.15 15.71
CA TRP A 141 -7.65 1.10 14.44
C TRP A 141 -7.03 2.46 14.05
N TRP A 142 -7.39 3.57 14.73
CA TRP A 142 -7.00 4.91 14.30
C TRP A 142 -5.49 5.13 14.26
N LEU A 143 -4.76 4.56 15.20
CA LEU A 143 -3.30 4.66 15.23
C LEU A 143 -2.64 4.05 13.99
N ALA A 144 -3.10 2.87 13.59
CA ALA A 144 -2.64 2.21 12.37
C ALA A 144 -3.06 3.00 11.12
N ALA A 145 -4.28 3.57 11.11
CA ALA A 145 -4.76 4.41 10.00
C ALA A 145 -3.91 5.67 9.81
N VAL A 146 -3.54 6.36 10.89
CA VAL A 146 -2.68 7.55 10.82
C VAL A 146 -1.32 7.20 10.23
N TRP A 147 -0.70 6.13 10.70
CA TRP A 147 0.56 5.65 10.15
C TRP A 147 0.42 5.33 8.65
N CYS A 148 -0.55 4.51 8.32
CA CYS A 148 -0.85 4.07 6.95
C CYS A 148 -1.12 5.25 6.01
N ALA A 149 -1.90 6.25 6.46
CA ALA A 149 -2.16 7.45 5.68
C ALA A 149 -0.88 8.29 5.43
N LYS A 150 -0.03 8.44 6.43
CA LYS A 150 1.23 9.20 6.31
C LYS A 150 2.24 8.48 5.42
N GLU A 151 2.36 7.16 5.50
CA GLU A 151 3.15 6.36 4.57
C GLU A 151 2.62 6.46 3.13
N THR A 152 1.29 6.49 2.95
CA THR A 152 0.67 6.72 1.64
C THR A 152 1.08 8.09 1.07
N LEU A 153 0.98 9.15 1.87
CA LEU A 153 1.40 10.50 1.46
C LEU A 153 2.91 10.58 1.18
N TYR A 154 3.72 9.88 1.95
CA TYR A 154 5.17 9.78 1.73
C TYR A 154 5.49 9.15 0.37
N LYS A 155 4.83 8.02 0.04
CA LYS A 155 4.99 7.35 -1.25
C LYS A 155 4.55 8.23 -2.42
N MET A 156 3.42 8.94 -2.28
CA MET A 156 2.94 9.88 -3.29
C MET A 156 3.91 11.05 -3.53
N ALA A 157 4.65 11.47 -2.52
CA ALA A 157 5.62 12.56 -2.66
C ALA A 157 6.86 12.16 -3.48
N GLY A 158 7.18 10.87 -3.63
CA GLY A 158 8.25 10.34 -4.47
C GLY A 158 9.66 10.80 -4.10
N ARG A 159 9.87 11.35 -2.90
CA ARG A 159 11.16 11.87 -2.42
C ARG A 159 11.37 11.58 -0.94
N GLY A 160 12.63 11.51 -0.53
CA GLY A 160 13.00 11.40 0.87
C GLY A 160 12.97 12.73 1.65
N GLY A 161 13.34 12.65 2.93
CA GLY A 161 13.49 13.82 3.81
C GLY A 161 12.16 14.43 4.28
N ILE A 162 11.08 13.64 4.31
CA ILE A 162 9.76 14.08 4.78
C ILE A 162 9.63 13.85 6.28
N ASP A 163 9.24 14.88 7.00
CA ASP A 163 8.91 14.81 8.41
C ASP A 163 7.40 14.58 8.57
N PHE A 164 7.02 13.43 9.13
CA PHE A 164 5.62 13.02 9.25
C PHE A 164 4.77 13.95 10.14
N LEU A 165 5.36 14.68 11.07
CA LEU A 165 4.62 15.62 11.90
C LEU A 165 4.39 16.98 11.23
N ARG A 166 5.25 17.37 10.28
CA ARG A 166 5.18 18.70 9.65
C ARG A 166 4.70 18.64 8.22
N ASP A 167 5.11 17.61 7.48
CA ASP A 167 4.92 17.55 6.02
C ASP A 167 3.72 16.71 5.61
N THR A 168 3.18 15.89 6.53
CA THR A 168 2.01 15.02 6.27
C THR A 168 1.02 15.15 7.44
N ILE A 169 0.07 16.08 7.32
CA ILE A 169 -0.86 16.40 8.41
C ILE A 169 -2.23 15.79 8.10
N ILE A 170 -2.80 15.06 9.05
CA ILE A 170 -4.18 14.60 8.98
C ILE A 170 -5.07 15.68 9.62
N THR A 171 -6.06 16.15 8.86
CA THR A 171 -6.94 17.25 9.25
C THR A 171 -8.34 16.81 9.60
N GLY A 172 -8.75 15.62 9.19
CA GLY A 172 -10.08 15.08 9.47
C GLY A 172 -10.22 13.60 9.08
N VAL A 173 -11.28 12.99 9.56
CA VAL A 173 -11.68 11.63 9.18
C VAL A 173 -13.21 11.57 9.08
N ASP A 174 -13.68 10.96 8.01
CA ASP A 174 -15.07 10.59 7.82
C ASP A 174 -15.17 9.05 7.83
N THR A 175 -15.61 8.52 8.95
CA THR A 175 -15.72 7.07 9.16
C THR A 175 -16.84 6.45 8.33
N SER A 176 -17.88 7.21 8.01
CA SER A 176 -19.00 6.76 7.20
C SER A 176 -18.65 6.65 5.72
N ALA A 177 -17.92 7.63 5.20
CA ALA A 177 -17.42 7.65 3.83
C ALA A 177 -16.07 6.92 3.65
N LYS A 178 -15.46 6.46 4.73
CA LYS A 178 -14.12 5.83 4.76
C LYS A 178 -13.06 6.73 4.11
N ARG A 179 -12.98 7.99 4.53
CA ARG A 179 -12.06 9.01 4.02
C ARG A 179 -11.21 9.61 5.13
N ILE A 180 -9.98 9.94 4.80
CA ILE A 180 -9.06 10.68 5.66
C ILE A 180 -8.64 11.93 4.91
N GLU A 181 -8.94 13.09 5.48
CA GLU A 181 -8.55 14.39 4.95
C GLU A 181 -7.15 14.74 5.43
N CYS A 182 -6.29 15.09 4.50
CA CYS A 182 -4.87 15.30 4.75
C CYS A 182 -4.36 16.59 4.11
N ARG A 183 -3.21 17.05 4.57
CA ARG A 183 -2.32 17.94 3.83
C ARG A 183 -1.02 17.21 3.53
N SER A 184 -0.69 17.11 2.25
CA SER A 184 0.57 16.54 1.78
C SER A 184 1.70 17.55 1.85
N VAL A 185 2.89 17.11 1.50
CA VAL A 185 4.09 17.96 1.34
C VAL A 185 3.77 19.22 0.54
N GLY A 186 4.15 20.39 1.10
CA GLY A 186 3.80 21.68 0.53
C GLY A 186 2.39 22.18 0.88
N GLY A 187 1.69 21.52 1.83
CA GLY A 187 0.41 21.96 2.36
C GLY A 187 -0.79 21.72 1.44
N LYS A 188 -0.63 20.98 0.35
CA LYS A 188 -1.72 20.69 -0.60
C LYS A 188 -2.75 19.76 0.04
N PRO A 189 -4.06 20.07 -0.06
CA PRO A 189 -5.10 19.19 0.44
C PRO A 189 -5.13 17.88 -0.38
N VAL A 190 -5.29 16.76 0.31
CA VAL A 190 -5.42 15.41 -0.28
C VAL A 190 -6.44 14.64 0.53
N THR A 191 -7.37 14.01 -0.14
CA THR A 191 -8.28 13.04 0.46
C THR A 191 -7.79 11.63 0.12
N LEU A 192 -7.48 10.85 1.15
CA LEU A 192 -7.20 9.42 1.02
C LEU A 192 -8.48 8.63 1.30
N ARG A 193 -8.58 7.46 0.70
CA ARG A 193 -9.54 6.45 1.11
C ARG A 193 -8.86 5.45 2.04
N TYR A 194 -9.64 4.84 2.93
CA TYR A 194 -9.18 3.69 3.68
C TYR A 194 -10.21 2.55 3.61
N ALA A 195 -9.72 1.34 3.80
CA ALA A 195 -10.54 0.14 3.90
C ALA A 195 -9.94 -0.82 4.92
N MET A 196 -10.76 -1.71 5.43
CA MET A 196 -10.36 -2.87 6.21
C MET A 196 -10.74 -4.10 5.37
N PRO A 197 -9.79 -4.67 4.63
CA PRO A 197 -10.08 -5.83 3.77
C PRO A 197 -10.49 -7.05 4.59
N ASP A 198 -10.05 -7.13 5.85
CA ASP A 198 -10.45 -8.11 6.85
C ASP A 198 -10.41 -7.50 8.27
N GLU A 199 -10.49 -8.35 9.31
CA GLU A 199 -10.48 -7.92 10.72
C GLU A 199 -9.08 -7.58 11.25
N GLU A 200 -8.02 -7.87 10.51
CA GLU A 200 -6.63 -7.74 10.95
C GLU A 200 -5.85 -6.63 10.24
N HIS A 201 -6.37 -6.12 9.10
CA HIS A 201 -5.63 -5.18 8.27
C HIS A 201 -6.38 -3.88 8.02
N ILE A 202 -5.61 -2.81 7.86
CA ILE A 202 -6.06 -1.53 7.34
C ILE A 202 -5.20 -1.12 6.15
N ILE A 203 -5.83 -0.57 5.13
CA ILE A 203 -5.18 -0.02 3.96
C ILE A 203 -5.62 1.42 3.77
N CYS A 204 -4.65 2.31 3.49
CA CYS A 204 -4.91 3.67 3.01
C CYS A 204 -4.40 3.81 1.59
N TYR A 205 -5.16 4.51 0.74
CA TYR A 205 -4.79 4.65 -0.67
C TYR A 205 -5.34 5.92 -1.31
N LYS A 206 -4.68 6.35 -2.37
CA LYS A 206 -5.11 7.32 -3.38
C LYS A 206 -4.78 6.71 -4.74
N LEU A 207 -5.78 6.61 -5.57
CA LEU A 207 -5.70 6.21 -6.98
C LEU A 207 -5.89 7.41 -7.86
#